data_cfde7821336dc729a3e197896ff383e1
#
_entry.id   cfde7821336dc729a3e197896ff383e1
#
_cell.length_a   1.000
_cell.length_b   1.000
_cell.length_c   1.000
_cell.angle_alpha   90.00
_cell.angle_beta   90.00
_cell.angle_gamma   90.00
#
_symmetry.space_group_name_H-M   'P 1'
#
loop_
_entity.id
_entity.type
_entity.pdbx_description
1 polymer ?
#
loop_
_entity_poly.entity_id
_entity_poly.type
_entity_poly.pdbx_seq_one_letter_code
_entity_poly.pdbx_strand_id
1 'polypeptide(L)'
;MVIKIPSPEQIAKMRVAGKFASEVLDFITPHVKAGITTEALDSLCHDYMLNTQQTIPAPLNYAPPGYHPFPKSICTSVNNVICHGIPNEKVLKDGDCLNIDVTVIKDGYHGDTSRMFFIGEVSVLAKRLAQVCYEAMWLGIDQIKPGARLGDIGHAIQAHAESFGYSVVREF
;
A
#
# COMPACT_ATOMS: atom_id res chain seq x y z
N MET A 1 -18.89 -17.15 12.76
CA MET A 1 -18.79 -15.97 11.85
C MET A 1 -19.42 -16.38 10.52
N VAL A 2 -20.42 -15.64 10.03
CA VAL A 2 -21.02 -15.93 8.71
C VAL A 2 -20.22 -15.17 7.65
N ILE A 3 -19.65 -15.90 6.69
CA ILE A 3 -18.96 -15.30 5.54
C ILE A 3 -20.03 -14.66 4.64
N LYS A 4 -19.93 -13.34 4.42
CA LYS A 4 -20.80 -12.63 3.49
C LYS A 4 -20.15 -12.64 2.09
N ILE A 5 -20.85 -13.21 1.13
CA ILE A 5 -20.45 -13.15 -0.28
C ILE A 5 -21.03 -11.87 -0.88
N PRO A 6 -20.20 -10.97 -1.43
CA PRO A 6 -20.67 -9.72 -2.04
C PRO A 6 -21.54 -9.99 -3.26
N SER A 7 -22.59 -9.19 -3.46
CA SER A 7 -23.38 -9.21 -4.69
C SER A 7 -22.58 -8.65 -5.88
N PRO A 8 -22.99 -8.94 -7.13
CA PRO A 8 -22.35 -8.33 -8.31
C PRO A 8 -22.28 -6.80 -8.26
N GLU A 9 -23.33 -6.16 -7.74
CA GLU A 9 -23.37 -4.70 -7.55
C GLU A 9 -22.33 -4.23 -6.52
N GLN A 10 -22.20 -4.94 -5.40
CA GLN A 10 -21.20 -4.64 -4.38
C GLN A 10 -19.78 -4.83 -4.93
N ILE A 11 -19.54 -5.89 -5.72
CA ILE A 11 -18.26 -6.11 -6.38
C ILE A 11 -17.94 -4.95 -7.35
N ALA A 12 -18.93 -4.47 -8.11
CA ALA A 12 -18.74 -3.31 -9.00
C ALA A 12 -18.32 -2.06 -8.21
N LYS A 13 -18.93 -1.79 -7.05
CA LYS A 13 -18.54 -0.67 -6.16
C LYS A 13 -17.14 -0.85 -5.59
N MET A 14 -16.77 -2.06 -5.17
CA MET A 14 -15.40 -2.36 -4.73
C MET A 14 -14.36 -2.12 -5.84
N ARG A 15 -14.69 -2.49 -7.09
CA ARG A 15 -13.80 -2.21 -8.24
C ARG A 15 -13.60 -0.71 -8.46
N VAL A 16 -14.66 0.10 -8.28
CA VAL A 16 -14.56 1.56 -8.37
C VAL A 16 -13.64 2.10 -7.28
N ALA A 17 -13.81 1.67 -6.03
CA ALA A 17 -12.94 2.10 -4.93
C ALA A 17 -11.47 1.69 -5.18
N GLY A 18 -11.21 0.44 -5.61
CA GLY A 18 -9.87 -0.02 -5.95
C GLY A 18 -9.23 0.77 -7.09
N LYS A 19 -10.02 1.14 -8.11
CA LYS A 19 -9.56 2.01 -9.21
C LYS A 19 -9.15 3.38 -8.69
N PHE A 20 -9.93 4.00 -7.82
CA PHE A 20 -9.60 5.30 -7.23
C PHE A 20 -8.31 5.24 -6.40
N ALA A 21 -8.09 4.18 -5.61
CA ALA A 21 -6.83 4.01 -4.89
C ALA A 21 -5.63 3.94 -5.84
N SER A 22 -5.73 3.17 -6.94
CA SER A 22 -4.69 3.08 -7.96
C SER A 22 -4.42 4.42 -8.65
N GLU A 23 -5.46 5.20 -8.95
CA GLU A 23 -5.34 6.52 -9.57
C GLU A 23 -4.59 7.53 -8.68
N VAL A 24 -4.70 7.43 -7.34
CA VAL A 24 -3.88 8.24 -6.42
C VAL A 24 -2.40 7.93 -6.60
N LEU A 25 -2.03 6.65 -6.73
CA LEU A 25 -0.65 6.25 -6.97
C LEU A 25 -0.13 6.72 -8.32
N ASP A 26 -0.97 6.73 -9.35
CA ASP A 26 -0.61 7.28 -10.66
C ASP A 26 -0.43 8.80 -10.59
N PHE A 27 -1.34 9.51 -9.92
CA PHE A 27 -1.26 10.95 -9.71
C PHE A 27 0.00 11.37 -8.97
N ILE A 28 0.37 10.67 -7.88
CA ILE A 28 1.52 11.06 -7.08
C ILE A 28 2.86 10.70 -7.71
N THR A 29 2.90 9.74 -8.63
CA THR A 29 4.14 9.25 -9.25
C THR A 29 5.08 10.34 -9.75
N PRO A 30 4.67 11.36 -10.53
CA PRO A 30 5.57 12.40 -11.02
C PRO A 30 6.12 13.34 -9.92
N HIS A 31 5.52 13.32 -8.74
CA HIS A 31 5.93 14.13 -7.60
C HIS A 31 6.96 13.44 -6.71
N VAL A 32 7.09 12.11 -6.80
CA VAL A 32 8.00 11.31 -5.97
C VAL A 32 9.42 11.42 -6.51
N LYS A 33 10.22 12.31 -5.90
CA LYS A 33 11.61 12.58 -6.30
C LYS A 33 12.43 13.08 -5.12
N ALA A 34 13.76 13.09 -5.25
CA ALA A 34 14.64 13.70 -4.25
C ALA A 34 14.28 15.17 -4.01
N GLY A 35 14.33 15.58 -2.76
CA GLY A 35 14.05 16.96 -2.32
C GLY A 35 12.62 17.20 -1.86
N ILE A 36 11.66 16.30 -2.12
CA ILE A 36 10.30 16.42 -1.56
C ILE A 36 10.24 15.80 -0.16
N THR A 37 9.36 16.33 0.70
CA THR A 37 9.06 15.72 2.00
C THR A 37 7.93 14.71 1.89
N THR A 38 7.90 13.71 2.78
CA THR A 38 6.76 12.78 2.85
C THR A 38 5.47 13.49 3.27
N GLU A 39 5.56 14.57 4.04
CA GLU A 39 4.44 15.48 4.37
C GLU A 39 3.83 16.12 3.12
N ALA A 40 4.66 16.62 2.20
CA ALA A 40 4.19 17.23 0.96
C ALA A 40 3.49 16.18 0.06
N LEU A 41 3.98 14.94 0.03
CA LEU A 41 3.32 13.84 -0.69
C LEU A 41 1.95 13.53 -0.09
N ASP A 42 1.84 13.48 1.24
CA ASP A 42 0.55 13.29 1.92
C ASP A 42 -0.44 14.40 1.58
N SER A 43 -0.02 15.67 1.64
CA SER A 43 -0.87 16.81 1.32
C SER A 43 -1.39 16.75 -0.12
N LEU A 44 -0.54 16.43 -1.09
CA LEU A 44 -0.94 16.26 -2.49
C LEU A 44 -1.98 15.14 -2.66
N CYS A 45 -1.73 13.98 -2.04
CA CYS A 45 -2.66 12.85 -2.09
C CYS A 45 -4.00 13.19 -1.41
N HIS A 46 -3.95 13.85 -0.24
CA HIS A 46 -5.13 14.30 0.49
C HIS A 46 -6.01 15.19 -0.37
N ASP A 47 -5.42 16.23 -0.96
CA ASP A 47 -6.15 17.17 -1.81
C ASP A 47 -6.73 16.50 -3.06
N TYR A 48 -5.98 15.61 -3.68
CA TYR A 48 -6.46 14.85 -4.85
C TYR A 48 -7.64 13.94 -4.50
N MET A 49 -7.56 13.20 -3.39
CA MET A 49 -8.65 12.34 -2.92
C MET A 49 -9.92 13.15 -2.63
N LEU A 50 -9.81 14.24 -1.86
CA LEU A 50 -10.99 15.01 -1.45
C LEU A 50 -11.56 15.84 -2.58
N ASN A 51 -10.73 16.60 -3.30
CA ASN A 51 -11.20 17.65 -4.21
C ASN A 51 -11.41 17.13 -5.64
N THR A 52 -10.66 16.12 -6.08
CA THR A 52 -10.75 15.59 -7.44
C THR A 52 -11.60 14.31 -7.49
N GLN A 53 -11.27 13.33 -6.65
CA GLN A 53 -11.97 12.04 -6.65
C GLN A 53 -13.26 12.05 -5.81
N GLN A 54 -13.38 12.99 -4.88
CA GLN A 54 -14.46 13.00 -3.90
C GLN A 54 -14.53 11.67 -3.13
N THR A 55 -13.34 11.20 -2.70
CA THR A 55 -13.16 10.03 -1.86
C THR A 55 -12.70 10.45 -0.47
N ILE A 56 -12.80 9.56 0.50
CA ILE A 56 -12.34 9.80 1.87
C ILE A 56 -11.06 9.00 2.08
N PRO A 57 -9.96 9.61 2.55
CA PRO A 57 -8.76 8.87 2.95
C PRO A 57 -9.06 8.04 4.20
N ALA A 58 -9.04 6.72 4.06
CA ALA A 58 -9.41 5.80 5.14
C ALA A 58 -8.46 5.83 6.34
N PRO A 59 -7.12 6.02 6.18
CA PRO A 59 -6.21 6.08 7.31
C PRO A 59 -6.45 7.30 8.23
N LEU A 60 -6.88 8.43 7.68
CA LEU A 60 -7.01 9.67 8.44
C LEU A 60 -8.00 9.52 9.59
N ASN A 61 -7.53 9.75 10.81
CA ASN A 61 -8.27 9.58 12.06
C ASN A 61 -8.68 8.12 12.39
N TYR A 62 -8.17 7.13 11.66
CA TYR A 62 -8.38 5.73 12.02
C TYR A 62 -7.68 5.42 13.35
N ALA A 63 -8.43 4.89 14.31
CA ALA A 63 -7.98 4.61 15.66
C ALA A 63 -8.48 3.23 16.13
N PRO A 64 -7.71 2.16 15.97
CA PRO A 64 -8.04 0.88 16.61
C PRO A 64 -8.04 1.02 18.15
N PRO A 65 -8.78 0.19 18.89
CA PRO A 65 -8.80 0.24 20.34
C PRO A 65 -7.39 0.23 20.94
N GLY A 66 -7.06 1.23 21.76
CA GLY A 66 -5.75 1.38 22.41
C GLY A 66 -4.68 2.12 21.61
N TYR A 67 -5.00 2.59 20.41
CA TYR A 67 -4.08 3.37 19.58
C TYR A 67 -4.55 4.82 19.43
N HIS A 68 -3.60 5.72 19.21
CA HIS A 68 -3.91 7.09 18.82
C HIS A 68 -4.42 7.14 17.37
N PRO A 69 -5.32 8.09 17.03
CA PRO A 69 -5.76 8.28 15.65
C PRO A 69 -4.57 8.50 14.70
N PHE A 70 -4.58 7.81 13.55
CA PHE A 70 -3.56 8.01 12.53
C PHE A 70 -3.71 9.42 11.93
N PRO A 71 -2.65 10.25 11.91
CA PRO A 71 -2.80 11.69 11.68
C PRO A 71 -2.76 12.09 10.20
N LYS A 72 -2.61 11.14 9.27
CA LYS A 72 -2.33 11.39 7.85
C LYS A 72 -3.26 10.62 6.93
N SER A 73 -3.26 11.00 5.66
CA SER A 73 -4.17 10.44 4.64
C SER A 73 -3.62 9.22 3.92
N ILE A 74 -2.30 9.07 3.90
CA ILE A 74 -1.58 7.94 3.32
C ILE A 74 -0.51 7.45 4.28
N CYS A 75 0.05 6.26 4.03
CA CYS A 75 1.28 5.83 4.70
C CYS A 75 2.48 6.02 3.77
N THR A 76 3.62 6.44 4.35
CA THR A 76 4.89 6.63 3.64
C THR A 76 6.00 5.93 4.37
N SER A 77 6.37 4.73 3.93
CA SER A 77 7.37 3.90 4.58
C SER A 77 8.70 3.98 3.84
N VAL A 78 9.67 4.68 4.43
CA VAL A 78 10.98 4.97 3.82
C VAL A 78 12.02 3.98 4.34
N ASN A 79 12.74 3.32 3.45
CA ASN A 79 13.86 2.42 3.72
C ASN A 79 13.50 1.29 4.70
N ASN A 80 13.99 1.38 5.94
CA ASN A 80 13.81 0.37 6.99
C ASN A 80 12.45 0.41 7.69
N VAL A 81 11.59 1.35 7.36
CA VAL A 81 10.21 1.37 7.87
C VAL A 81 9.41 0.31 7.13
N ILE A 82 8.94 -0.71 7.84
CA ILE A 82 8.29 -1.88 7.25
C ILE A 82 6.95 -1.52 6.64
N CYS A 83 6.08 -0.85 7.41
CA CYS A 83 4.75 -0.38 6.98
C CYS A 83 4.26 0.74 7.88
N HIS A 84 3.10 1.34 7.54
CA HIS A 84 2.39 2.36 8.32
C HIS A 84 3.26 3.58 8.70
N GLY A 85 4.27 3.91 7.88
CA GLY A 85 5.10 5.09 8.10
C GLY A 85 4.25 6.36 8.06
N ILE A 86 4.39 7.21 9.09
CA ILE A 86 3.63 8.46 9.18
C ILE A 86 4.34 9.54 8.37
N PRO A 87 3.68 10.15 7.36
CA PRO A 87 4.17 11.32 6.65
C PRO A 87 4.64 12.44 7.58
N ASN A 88 5.82 12.99 7.30
CA ASN A 88 6.46 14.03 8.12
C ASN A 88 7.45 14.86 7.29
N GLU A 89 8.23 15.72 7.94
CA GLU A 89 9.22 16.60 7.31
C GLU A 89 10.47 15.88 6.75
N LYS A 90 10.50 14.54 6.73
CA LYS A 90 11.61 13.79 6.14
C LYS A 90 11.70 14.05 4.65
N VAL A 91 12.81 14.64 4.24
CA VAL A 91 13.14 14.90 2.83
C VAL A 91 13.68 13.63 2.19
N LEU A 92 13.09 13.22 1.09
CA LEU A 92 13.56 12.10 0.28
C LEU A 92 14.88 12.44 -0.40
N LYS A 93 15.78 11.46 -0.44
CA LYS A 93 17.14 11.60 -1.00
C LYS A 93 17.37 10.56 -2.09
N ASP A 94 18.32 10.84 -2.95
CA ASP A 94 18.84 9.85 -3.89
C ASP A 94 19.29 8.59 -3.14
N GLY A 95 18.90 7.42 -3.63
CA GLY A 95 19.13 6.14 -2.97
C GLY A 95 18.01 5.66 -2.02
N ASP A 96 17.03 6.48 -1.68
CA ASP A 96 15.91 6.07 -0.84
C ASP A 96 14.93 5.15 -1.60
N CYS A 97 14.38 4.17 -0.86
CA CYS A 97 13.20 3.40 -1.26
C CYS A 97 12.00 3.90 -0.47
N LEU A 98 10.88 4.10 -1.13
CA LEU A 98 9.64 4.56 -0.51
C LEU A 98 8.49 3.65 -0.91
N ASN A 99 7.77 3.10 0.06
CA ASN A 99 6.43 2.56 -0.18
C ASN A 99 5.41 3.65 0.15
N ILE A 100 4.52 3.94 -0.81
CA ILE A 100 3.33 4.75 -0.60
C ILE A 100 2.15 3.79 -0.59
N ASP A 101 1.37 3.84 0.48
CA ASP A 101 0.21 2.98 0.71
C ASP A 101 -1.03 3.85 0.87
N VAL A 102 -2.03 3.55 0.05
CA VAL A 102 -3.24 4.36 -0.15
C VAL A 102 -4.47 3.52 0.08
N THR A 103 -5.31 3.95 1.01
CA THR A 103 -6.67 3.41 1.16
C THR A 103 -7.69 4.53 1.03
N VAL A 104 -8.60 4.39 0.08
CA VAL A 104 -9.72 5.33 -0.12
C VAL A 104 -11.06 4.68 0.21
N ILE A 105 -12.02 5.50 0.65
CA ILE A 105 -13.41 5.08 0.80
C ILE A 105 -14.25 5.80 -0.26
N LYS A 106 -14.97 5.02 -1.07
CA LYS A 106 -15.96 5.51 -2.03
C LYS A 106 -17.29 4.78 -1.85
N ASP A 107 -18.34 5.52 -1.59
CA ASP A 107 -19.71 4.97 -1.39
C ASP A 107 -19.77 3.84 -0.35
N GLY A 108 -18.95 3.95 0.71
CA GLY A 108 -18.84 2.97 1.79
C GLY A 108 -17.97 1.73 1.49
N TYR A 109 -17.30 1.69 0.34
CA TYR A 109 -16.37 0.63 -0.04
C TYR A 109 -14.92 1.11 -0.01
N HIS A 110 -14.02 0.26 0.46
CA HIS A 110 -12.59 0.54 0.52
C HIS A 110 -11.88 0.05 -0.73
N GLY A 111 -10.99 0.87 -1.25
CA GLY A 111 -9.97 0.49 -2.22
C GLY A 111 -8.61 0.71 -1.58
N ASP A 112 -7.77 -0.30 -1.62
CA ASP A 112 -6.48 -0.34 -0.93
C ASP A 112 -5.41 -0.88 -1.87
N THR A 113 -4.30 -0.14 -1.99
CA THR A 113 -3.17 -0.53 -2.83
C THR A 113 -1.92 0.26 -2.47
N SER A 114 -0.75 -0.33 -2.68
CA SER A 114 0.52 0.33 -2.45
C SER A 114 1.47 0.21 -3.65
N ARG A 115 2.48 1.08 -3.69
CA ARG A 115 3.52 1.06 -4.72
C ARG A 115 4.88 1.42 -4.13
N MET A 116 5.90 0.65 -4.58
CA MET A 116 7.29 0.97 -4.30
C MET A 116 7.82 2.01 -5.30
N PHE A 117 8.52 3.00 -4.77
CA PHE A 117 9.22 4.02 -5.53
C PHE A 117 10.72 3.98 -5.20
N PHE A 118 11.53 4.12 -6.21
CA PHE A 118 12.98 4.27 -6.06
C PHE A 118 13.35 5.71 -6.36
N ILE A 119 14.04 6.35 -5.43
CA ILE A 119 14.45 7.75 -5.55
C ILE A 119 15.87 7.78 -6.11
N GLY A 120 16.00 8.15 -7.39
CA GLY A 120 17.28 8.11 -8.09
C GLY A 120 17.88 6.70 -8.16
N GLU A 121 19.17 6.57 -7.87
CA GLU A 121 19.88 5.28 -7.94
C GLU A 121 19.90 4.58 -6.58
N VAL A 122 19.09 3.52 -6.44
CA VAL A 122 19.06 2.69 -5.23
C VAL A 122 20.00 1.47 -5.35
N SER A 123 20.35 0.87 -4.22
CA SER A 123 21.22 -0.29 -4.18
C SER A 123 20.63 -1.50 -4.91
N VAL A 124 21.48 -2.36 -5.45
CA VAL A 124 21.08 -3.63 -6.09
C VAL A 124 20.30 -4.51 -5.12
N LEU A 125 20.66 -4.50 -3.83
CA LEU A 125 19.94 -5.26 -2.80
C LEU A 125 18.52 -4.76 -2.60
N ALA A 126 18.30 -3.44 -2.61
CA ALA A 126 16.98 -2.85 -2.50
C ALA A 126 16.10 -3.19 -3.72
N LYS A 127 16.66 -3.08 -4.94
CA LYS A 127 15.96 -3.48 -6.17
C LYS A 127 15.56 -4.94 -6.13
N ARG A 128 16.50 -5.82 -5.71
CA ARG A 128 16.23 -7.27 -5.59
C ARG A 128 15.15 -7.57 -4.56
N LEU A 129 15.20 -6.95 -3.38
CA LEU A 129 14.17 -7.13 -2.35
C LEU A 129 12.78 -6.75 -2.87
N ALA A 130 12.65 -5.57 -3.48
CA ALA A 130 11.38 -5.11 -4.04
C ALA A 130 10.85 -6.03 -5.14
N GLN A 131 11.74 -6.53 -6.01
CA GLN A 131 11.39 -7.48 -7.06
C GLN A 131 10.86 -8.80 -6.47
N VAL A 132 11.57 -9.38 -5.50
CA VAL A 132 11.14 -10.62 -4.85
C VAL A 132 9.82 -10.45 -4.10
N CYS A 133 9.61 -9.31 -3.44
CA CYS A 133 8.33 -9.00 -2.80
C CYS A 133 7.19 -8.91 -3.82
N TYR A 134 7.44 -8.27 -4.96
CA TYR A 134 6.45 -8.15 -6.04
C TYR A 134 6.09 -9.52 -6.63
N GLU A 135 7.08 -10.37 -6.90
CA GLU A 135 6.87 -11.74 -7.37
C GLU A 135 6.10 -12.58 -6.35
N ALA A 136 6.49 -12.49 -5.06
CA ALA A 136 5.80 -13.20 -3.98
C ALA A 136 4.32 -12.81 -3.88
N MET A 137 4.00 -11.53 -4.04
CA MET A 137 2.63 -11.03 -4.07
C MET A 137 1.81 -11.71 -5.18
N TRP A 138 2.33 -11.78 -6.41
CA TRP A 138 1.63 -12.43 -7.53
C TRP A 138 1.47 -13.93 -7.31
N LEU A 139 2.49 -14.61 -6.80
CA LEU A 139 2.38 -16.04 -6.44
C LEU A 139 1.31 -16.29 -5.37
N GLY A 140 1.16 -15.36 -4.42
CA GLY A 140 0.06 -15.40 -3.46
C GLY A 140 -1.31 -15.20 -4.11
N ILE A 141 -1.44 -14.22 -5.02
CA ILE A 141 -2.68 -13.94 -5.77
C ILE A 141 -3.09 -15.17 -6.61
N ASP A 142 -2.14 -15.84 -7.24
CA ASP A 142 -2.39 -17.03 -8.07
C ASP A 142 -2.94 -18.22 -7.27
N GLN A 143 -2.81 -18.21 -5.93
CA GLN A 143 -3.43 -19.23 -5.08
C GLN A 143 -4.94 -19.00 -4.88
N ILE A 144 -5.48 -17.83 -5.24
CA ILE A 144 -6.88 -17.47 -4.99
C ILE A 144 -7.79 -18.18 -6.00
N LYS A 145 -8.35 -19.31 -5.57
CA LYS A 145 -9.26 -20.14 -6.37
C LYS A 145 -10.26 -20.85 -5.45
N PRO A 146 -11.37 -21.35 -5.99
CA PRO A 146 -12.33 -22.13 -5.19
C PRO A 146 -11.65 -23.29 -4.48
N GLY A 147 -11.86 -23.39 -3.16
CA GLY A 147 -11.26 -24.43 -2.30
C GLY A 147 -9.91 -24.05 -1.67
N ALA A 148 -9.28 -22.94 -2.09
CA ALA A 148 -8.05 -22.45 -1.47
C ALA A 148 -8.31 -21.92 -0.03
N ARG A 149 -7.28 -21.99 0.80
CA ARG A 149 -7.28 -21.49 2.18
C ARG A 149 -6.36 -20.26 2.26
N LEU A 150 -6.60 -19.40 3.25
CA LEU A 150 -5.70 -18.25 3.50
C LEU A 150 -4.24 -18.68 3.71
N GLY A 151 -4.03 -19.84 4.37
CA GLY A 151 -2.69 -20.40 4.54
C GLY A 151 -1.97 -20.75 3.24
N ASP A 152 -2.69 -21.08 2.17
CA ASP A 152 -2.07 -21.38 0.87
C ASP A 152 -1.43 -20.11 0.27
N ILE A 153 -2.08 -18.95 0.45
CA ILE A 153 -1.55 -17.64 0.03
C ILE A 153 -0.27 -17.33 0.81
N GLY A 154 -0.34 -17.36 2.14
CA GLY A 154 0.80 -17.07 3.01
C GLY A 154 1.98 -18.02 2.76
N HIS A 155 1.71 -19.32 2.56
CA HIS A 155 2.74 -20.30 2.25
C HIS A 155 3.45 -20.01 0.92
N ALA A 156 2.71 -19.68 -0.13
CA ALA A 156 3.30 -19.36 -1.43
C ALA A 156 4.21 -18.12 -1.35
N ILE A 157 3.77 -17.07 -0.66
CA ILE A 157 4.55 -15.85 -0.42
C ILE A 157 5.82 -16.18 0.36
N GLN A 158 5.68 -16.88 1.49
CA GLN A 158 6.81 -17.22 2.36
C GLN A 158 7.83 -18.12 1.65
N ALA A 159 7.38 -19.18 0.99
CA ALA A 159 8.27 -20.11 0.28
C ALA A 159 9.10 -19.40 -0.79
N HIS A 160 8.49 -18.48 -1.54
CA HIS A 160 9.21 -17.69 -2.53
C HIS A 160 10.25 -16.76 -1.87
N ALA A 161 9.85 -15.97 -0.89
CA ALA A 161 10.76 -15.06 -0.19
C ALA A 161 11.96 -15.79 0.44
N GLU A 162 11.71 -16.92 1.12
CA GLU A 162 12.75 -17.74 1.77
C GLU A 162 13.70 -18.38 0.75
N SER A 163 13.23 -18.75 -0.45
CA SER A 163 14.10 -19.31 -1.50
C SER A 163 15.12 -18.30 -2.02
N PHE A 164 14.88 -17.00 -1.86
CA PHE A 164 15.80 -15.92 -2.17
C PHE A 164 16.64 -15.45 -0.97
N GLY A 165 16.51 -16.11 0.19
CA GLY A 165 17.24 -15.78 1.42
C GLY A 165 16.64 -14.63 2.22
N TYR A 166 15.37 -14.28 1.96
CA TYR A 166 14.61 -13.31 2.75
C TYR A 166 13.72 -14.02 3.78
N SER A 167 13.11 -13.26 4.67
CA SER A 167 12.12 -13.74 5.63
C SER A 167 10.86 -12.88 5.54
N VAL A 168 9.72 -13.43 5.97
CA VAL A 168 8.47 -12.67 6.10
C VAL A 168 8.31 -12.15 7.52
N VAL A 169 7.73 -10.96 7.66
CA VAL A 169 7.36 -10.38 8.96
C VAL A 169 6.15 -11.16 9.50
N ARG A 170 6.24 -11.65 10.73
CA ARG A 170 5.24 -12.57 11.31
C ARG A 170 4.24 -11.87 12.22
N GLU A 171 4.54 -10.64 12.64
CA GLU A 171 3.72 -9.84 13.54
C GLU A 171 2.55 -9.14 12.85
N PHE A 172 2.47 -9.22 11.53
CA PHE A 172 1.43 -8.63 10.68
C PHE A 172 0.73 -9.68 9.84
#